data_1a4f689f89770defeeb6ffb38528ca96
#
_entry.id   1a4f689f89770defeeb6ffb38528ca96
#
_cell.length_a   1.000
_cell.length_b   1.000
_cell.length_c   1.000
_cell.angle_alpha   90.00
_cell.angle_beta   90.00
_cell.angle_gamma   90.00
#
_symmetry.space_group_name_H-M   'P 1'
#
loop_
_entity.id
_entity.type
_entity.pdbx_description
1 polymer ?
#
loop_
_entity_poly.entity_id
_entity_poly.type
_entity_poly.pdbx_seq_one_letter_code
_entity_poly.pdbx_strand_id
1 'polypeptide(L)'
;VNIAHAQEERNHGIIWSSLHGLEYEIKAGINIGGATPLPLPQEIRALTGYNPNIYLSIEGNITKWFTKKKNWGMTLGIRIENKGMEADARVKNYSMEIIGGGGERLSGNWTGDVKTKFRAAYFSIPVLATYQLSNRVRLSAGPYISFKTNGDFNGYVSEGYLRKEDPTGTKVEFTGDNTAPYDFSDDLRSFQWGVQ
;
A
#
# COMPACT_ATOMS: atom_id res chain seq x y z
N VAL A 1 -5.87 -49.66 40.19
CA VAL A 1 -4.88 -49.47 39.10
C VAL A 1 -5.42 -48.45 38.11
N ASN A 2 -5.34 -47.16 38.36
CA ASN A 2 -5.66 -46.09 37.40
C ASN A 2 -5.01 -44.74 37.84
N ILE A 3 -3.71 -44.79 38.16
CA ILE A 3 -2.97 -43.58 38.57
C ILE A 3 -2.04 -43.08 37.42
N ALA A 4 -1.84 -43.89 36.40
CA ALA A 4 -0.88 -43.58 35.32
C ALA A 4 -1.42 -42.60 34.27
N HIS A 5 -2.73 -42.51 34.05
CA HIS A 5 -3.31 -41.60 33.04
C HIS A 5 -3.50 -40.16 33.46
N ALA A 6 -3.51 -39.88 34.78
CA ALA A 6 -3.69 -38.51 35.29
C ALA A 6 -2.39 -37.68 35.28
N GLN A 7 -1.23 -38.32 35.04
CA GLN A 7 0.06 -37.66 35.06
C GLN A 7 0.55 -37.22 33.68
N GLU A 8 0.03 -37.79 32.60
CA GLU A 8 0.40 -37.38 31.23
C GLU A 8 -0.22 -36.04 30.83
N GLU A 9 -1.37 -35.67 31.35
CA GLU A 9 -2.01 -34.38 31.04
C GLU A 9 -1.40 -33.17 31.78
N ARG A 10 -0.54 -33.40 32.78
CA ARG A 10 0.05 -32.31 33.59
C ARG A 10 1.33 -31.69 33.05
N ASN A 11 1.95 -32.27 32.00
CA ASN A 11 3.23 -31.84 31.50
C ASN A 11 3.18 -31.06 30.16
N HIS A 12 2.00 -30.63 29.74
CA HIS A 12 1.90 -29.70 28.63
C HIS A 12 2.24 -28.31 29.14
N GLY A 13 3.46 -27.86 28.85
CA GLY A 13 3.98 -26.54 29.24
C GLY A 13 3.10 -25.41 28.73
N ILE A 14 3.27 -24.24 29.32
CA ILE A 14 2.54 -22.99 28.97
C ILE A 14 2.52 -22.75 27.45
N ILE A 15 3.61 -23.09 26.75
CA ILE A 15 3.72 -22.96 25.29
C ILE A 15 2.73 -23.89 24.58
N TRP A 16 2.63 -25.15 24.98
CA TRP A 16 1.71 -26.11 24.36
C TRP A 16 0.24 -25.72 24.60
N SER A 17 -0.10 -25.32 25.80
CA SER A 17 -1.44 -24.81 26.16
C SER A 17 -1.79 -23.52 25.41
N SER A 18 -0.81 -22.67 25.11
CA SER A 18 -1.00 -21.45 24.34
C SER A 18 -1.20 -21.70 22.85
N LEU A 19 -0.63 -22.78 22.32
CA LEU A 19 -0.78 -23.19 20.92
C LEU A 19 -2.07 -23.99 20.66
N HIS A 20 -2.71 -24.52 21.72
CA HIS A 20 -3.98 -25.24 21.57
C HIS A 20 -5.12 -24.26 21.24
N GLY A 21 -5.97 -24.70 20.28
CA GLY A 21 -7.13 -23.91 19.86
C GLY A 21 -6.77 -22.73 18.94
N LEU A 22 -5.59 -22.77 18.33
CA LEU A 22 -5.26 -21.88 17.21
C LEU A 22 -5.93 -22.37 15.94
N GLU A 23 -6.44 -21.42 15.19
CA GLU A 23 -6.99 -21.63 13.84
C GLU A 23 -6.07 -20.97 12.83
N TYR A 24 -5.68 -21.71 11.81
CA TYR A 24 -4.81 -21.22 10.73
C TYR A 24 -5.64 -21.00 9.49
N GLU A 25 -5.42 -19.88 8.82
CA GLU A 25 -6.14 -19.50 7.61
C GLU A 25 -5.18 -18.89 6.60
N ILE A 26 -5.34 -19.25 5.33
CA ILE A 26 -4.64 -18.62 4.21
C ILE A 26 -5.70 -17.96 3.34
N LYS A 27 -5.49 -16.67 3.03
CA LYS A 27 -6.34 -15.88 2.14
C LYS A 27 -5.55 -15.47 0.92
N ALA A 28 -6.18 -15.57 -0.23
CA ALA A 28 -5.73 -14.92 -1.45
C ALA A 28 -6.75 -13.85 -1.83
N GLY A 29 -6.28 -12.72 -2.26
CA GLY A 29 -7.11 -11.58 -2.62
C GLY A 29 -6.57 -10.82 -3.80
N ILE A 30 -7.37 -9.92 -4.32
CA ILE A 30 -6.99 -8.96 -5.34
C ILE A 30 -7.10 -7.55 -4.77
N ASN A 31 -6.10 -6.73 -5.03
CA ASN A 31 -6.10 -5.30 -4.74
C ASN A 31 -6.44 -4.54 -6.02
N ILE A 32 -7.49 -3.76 -5.98
CA ILE A 32 -7.88 -2.84 -7.05
C ILE A 32 -7.81 -1.45 -6.46
N GLY A 33 -6.97 -0.60 -7.00
CA GLY A 33 -6.90 0.76 -6.49
C GLY A 33 -5.56 1.42 -6.71
N GLY A 34 -5.42 2.55 -6.05
CA GLY A 34 -4.24 3.38 -6.13
C GLY A 34 -4.09 4.24 -4.89
N ALA A 35 -3.18 5.18 -4.97
CA ALA A 35 -2.95 6.21 -3.96
C ALA A 35 -3.43 7.55 -4.49
N THR A 36 -4.08 8.32 -3.64
CA THR A 36 -4.40 9.72 -3.93
C THR A 36 -4.03 10.58 -2.74
N PRO A 37 -3.38 11.74 -2.95
CA PRO A 37 -3.20 12.70 -1.89
C PRO A 37 -4.56 13.28 -1.51
N LEU A 38 -4.81 13.44 -0.20
CA LEU A 38 -6.02 14.07 0.32
C LEU A 38 -5.60 15.22 1.26
N PRO A 39 -6.03 16.46 1.00
CA PRO A 39 -6.78 16.91 -0.18
C PRO A 39 -5.93 16.88 -1.45
N LEU A 40 -6.59 16.87 -2.61
CA LEU A 40 -5.89 17.01 -3.90
C LEU A 40 -5.14 18.37 -3.94
N PRO A 41 -3.85 18.37 -4.31
CA PRO A 41 -3.11 19.62 -4.48
C PRO A 41 -3.81 20.56 -5.47
N GLN A 42 -3.80 21.85 -5.15
CA GLN A 42 -4.45 22.88 -5.98
C GLN A 42 -3.83 23.00 -7.38
N GLU A 43 -2.62 22.56 -7.53
CA GLU A 43 -1.86 22.50 -8.78
C GLU A 43 -2.45 21.49 -9.78
N ILE A 44 -3.15 20.47 -9.30
CA ILE A 44 -3.85 19.47 -10.14
C ILE A 44 -5.16 20.09 -10.61
N ARG A 45 -5.23 20.45 -11.88
CA ARG A 45 -6.41 21.11 -12.48
C ARG A 45 -7.45 20.13 -12.99
N ALA A 46 -7.02 19.02 -13.51
CA ALA A 46 -7.91 17.96 -14.00
C ALA A 46 -7.20 16.61 -13.94
N LEU A 47 -7.92 15.58 -13.55
CA LEU A 47 -7.55 14.18 -13.80
C LEU A 47 -8.12 13.84 -15.18
N THR A 48 -7.25 13.52 -16.13
CA THR A 48 -7.61 13.21 -17.51
C THR A 48 -7.68 11.70 -17.77
N GLY A 49 -7.01 10.91 -16.92
CA GLY A 49 -7.05 9.45 -16.98
C GLY A 49 -6.76 8.84 -15.61
N TYR A 50 -7.38 7.70 -15.34
CA TYR A 50 -7.09 6.89 -14.16
C TYR A 50 -7.31 5.42 -14.48
N ASN A 51 -6.26 4.64 -14.27
CA ASN A 51 -6.29 3.20 -14.46
C ASN A 51 -5.81 2.50 -13.17
N PRO A 52 -6.73 1.94 -12.37
CA PRO A 52 -6.36 1.14 -11.22
C PRO A 52 -5.81 -0.20 -11.69
N ASN A 53 -4.58 -0.49 -11.38
CA ASN A 53 -3.99 -1.78 -11.67
C ASN A 53 -4.52 -2.83 -10.70
N ILE A 54 -4.68 -4.06 -11.20
CA ILE A 54 -5.10 -5.21 -10.39
C ILE A 54 -3.85 -5.97 -9.96
N TYR A 55 -3.71 -6.17 -8.66
CA TYR A 55 -2.61 -6.91 -8.07
C TYR A 55 -3.10 -8.01 -7.13
N LEU A 56 -2.29 -9.04 -6.99
CA LEU A 56 -2.56 -10.13 -6.05
C LEU A 56 -2.05 -9.80 -4.65
N SER A 57 -2.74 -10.32 -3.66
CA SER A 57 -2.32 -10.33 -2.27
C SER A 57 -2.49 -11.74 -1.68
N ILE A 58 -1.56 -12.12 -0.80
CA ILE A 58 -1.62 -13.37 -0.05
C ILE A 58 -1.44 -13.01 1.43
N GLU A 59 -2.29 -13.58 2.28
CA GLU A 59 -2.29 -13.36 3.71
C GLU A 59 -2.39 -14.69 4.45
N GLY A 60 -1.48 -14.93 5.39
CA GLY A 60 -1.54 -16.03 6.35
C GLY A 60 -1.96 -15.51 7.71
N ASN A 61 -2.93 -16.14 8.34
CA ASN A 61 -3.50 -15.72 9.61
C ASN A 61 -3.48 -16.83 10.65
N ILE A 62 -3.30 -16.43 11.90
CA ILE A 62 -3.43 -17.27 13.08
C ILE A 62 -4.46 -16.60 13.99
N THR A 63 -5.55 -17.30 14.31
CA THR A 63 -6.60 -16.82 15.18
C THR A 63 -6.62 -17.59 16.47
N LYS A 64 -6.56 -16.89 17.61
CA LYS A 64 -6.78 -17.43 18.96
C LYS A 64 -8.18 -17.08 19.42
N TRP A 65 -8.98 -18.10 19.70
CA TRP A 65 -10.32 -17.92 20.24
C TRP A 65 -10.30 -17.87 21.78
N PHE A 66 -11.00 -16.89 22.37
CA PHE A 66 -11.04 -16.68 23.81
C PHE A 66 -12.21 -17.42 24.47
N THR A 67 -13.22 -17.79 23.70
CA THR A 67 -14.40 -18.46 24.21
C THR A 67 -14.52 -19.87 23.65
N LYS A 68 -15.06 -20.79 24.45
CA LYS A 68 -15.34 -22.19 24.01
C LYS A 68 -16.31 -22.22 22.81
N LYS A 69 -17.21 -21.24 22.70
CA LYS A 69 -18.14 -21.10 21.58
C LYS A 69 -17.51 -20.43 20.34
N LYS A 70 -16.22 -20.06 20.42
CA LYS A 70 -15.49 -19.36 19.34
C LYS A 70 -16.18 -18.09 18.83
N ASN A 71 -16.81 -17.31 19.74
CA ASN A 71 -17.50 -16.10 19.34
C ASN A 71 -16.52 -14.91 19.20
N TRP A 72 -15.51 -14.83 20.08
CA TRP A 72 -14.51 -13.77 20.08
C TRP A 72 -13.11 -14.35 20.03
N GLY A 73 -12.26 -13.73 19.24
CA GLY A 73 -10.86 -14.09 19.09
C GLY A 73 -9.99 -12.91 18.69
N MET A 74 -8.71 -13.15 18.65
CA MET A 74 -7.72 -12.23 18.10
C MET A 74 -6.97 -12.94 16.97
N THR A 75 -6.84 -12.25 15.86
CA THR A 75 -6.13 -12.73 14.66
C THR A 75 -4.87 -11.92 14.47
N LEU A 76 -3.76 -12.60 14.32
CA LEU A 76 -2.49 -12.05 13.88
C LEU A 76 -2.21 -12.58 12.49
N GLY A 77 -1.86 -11.70 11.56
CA GLY A 77 -1.57 -12.08 10.18
C GLY A 77 -0.23 -11.60 9.67
N ILE A 78 0.17 -12.18 8.56
CA ILE A 78 1.25 -11.72 7.69
C ILE A 78 0.69 -11.64 6.29
N ARG A 79 0.80 -10.47 5.65
CA ARG A 79 0.29 -10.23 4.30
C ARG A 79 1.38 -9.68 3.40
N ILE A 80 1.48 -10.24 2.21
CA ILE A 80 2.27 -9.73 1.10
C ILE A 80 1.29 -9.21 0.07
N GLU A 81 1.40 -7.94 -0.28
CA GLU A 81 0.49 -7.29 -1.20
C GLU A 81 1.22 -6.33 -2.13
N ASN A 82 0.72 -6.24 -3.35
CA ASN A 82 1.14 -5.23 -4.30
C ASN A 82 -0.01 -4.24 -4.52
N LYS A 83 0.34 -2.98 -4.73
CA LYS A 83 -0.58 -1.89 -5.07
C LYS A 83 0.00 -1.08 -6.21
N GLY A 84 -0.86 -0.53 -7.05
CA GLY A 84 -0.39 0.36 -8.09
C GLY A 84 -1.54 0.96 -8.90
N MET A 85 -1.19 2.04 -9.59
CA MET A 85 -2.09 2.77 -10.49
C MET A 85 -1.30 3.47 -11.57
N GLU A 86 -2.00 3.83 -12.63
CA GLU A 86 -1.55 4.83 -13.59
C GLU A 86 -2.57 5.97 -13.59
N ALA A 87 -2.08 7.20 -13.59
CA ALA A 87 -2.92 8.39 -13.61
C ALA A 87 -2.35 9.42 -14.56
N ASP A 88 -3.24 10.01 -15.35
CA ASP A 88 -2.94 11.13 -16.22
C ASP A 88 -3.62 12.38 -15.64
N ALA A 89 -2.89 13.47 -15.55
CA ALA A 89 -3.41 14.71 -14.97
C ALA A 89 -2.86 15.91 -15.75
N ARG A 90 -3.66 16.97 -15.78
CA ARG A 90 -3.21 18.30 -16.16
C ARG A 90 -2.91 19.12 -14.94
N VAL A 91 -1.69 19.64 -14.85
CA VAL A 91 -1.24 20.42 -13.69
C VAL A 91 -0.84 21.83 -14.11
N LYS A 92 -0.86 22.75 -13.15
CA LYS A 92 -0.40 24.11 -13.33
C LYS A 92 0.47 24.53 -12.15
N ASN A 93 1.68 24.98 -12.46
CA ASN A 93 2.63 25.47 -11.46
C ASN A 93 2.99 24.40 -10.38
N TYR A 94 3.11 23.16 -10.82
CA TYR A 94 3.44 22.03 -9.95
C TYR A 94 4.95 21.95 -9.78
N SER A 95 5.43 22.09 -8.54
CA SER A 95 6.86 21.99 -8.25
C SER A 95 7.34 20.56 -8.39
N MET A 96 8.28 20.32 -9.30
CA MET A 96 8.84 19.01 -9.56
C MET A 96 10.24 19.07 -10.16
N GLU A 97 10.90 17.93 -10.17
CA GLU A 97 12.15 17.70 -10.85
C GLU A 97 11.94 16.77 -12.02
N ILE A 98 12.43 17.13 -13.19
CA ILE A 98 12.40 16.32 -14.39
C ILE A 98 13.83 16.01 -14.85
N ILE A 99 13.98 14.93 -15.60
CA ILE A 99 15.26 14.51 -16.15
C ILE A 99 15.32 14.97 -17.60
N GLY A 100 16.25 15.89 -17.91
CA GLY A 100 16.48 16.38 -19.28
C GLY A 100 17.10 15.33 -20.20
N GLY A 101 17.12 15.63 -21.49
CA GLY A 101 17.62 14.70 -22.52
C GLY A 101 19.11 14.32 -22.40
N GLY A 102 19.89 15.10 -21.69
CA GLY A 102 21.30 14.82 -21.35
C GLY A 102 21.50 14.11 -20.00
N GLY A 103 20.42 13.77 -19.30
CA GLY A 103 20.47 13.19 -17.93
C GLY A 103 20.60 14.21 -16.82
N GLU A 104 20.60 15.50 -17.15
CA GLU A 104 20.58 16.58 -16.15
C GLU A 104 19.23 16.66 -15.43
N ARG A 105 19.27 16.95 -14.13
CA ARG A 105 18.07 17.18 -13.32
C ARG A 105 17.67 18.65 -13.39
N LEU A 106 16.45 18.90 -13.80
CA LEU A 106 15.88 20.24 -13.94
C LEU A 106 14.75 20.40 -12.93
N SER A 107 14.99 21.17 -11.89
CA SER A 107 13.97 21.53 -10.89
C SER A 107 13.23 22.79 -11.29
N GLY A 108 11.93 22.83 -11.05
CA GLY A 108 11.12 24.01 -11.36
C GLY A 108 9.62 23.77 -11.23
N ASN A 109 8.86 24.70 -11.80
CA ASN A 109 7.40 24.66 -11.77
C ASN A 109 6.86 24.23 -13.14
N TRP A 110 6.27 23.03 -13.17
CA TRP A 110 5.68 22.45 -14.37
C TRP A 110 4.24 22.91 -14.58
N THR A 111 3.92 23.21 -15.83
CA THR A 111 2.54 23.44 -16.29
C THR A 111 2.35 22.67 -17.59
N GLY A 112 1.46 21.69 -17.58
CA GLY A 112 1.21 20.80 -18.70
C GLY A 112 0.60 19.48 -18.28
N ASP A 113 0.75 18.48 -19.10
CA ASP A 113 0.27 17.13 -18.85
C ASP A 113 1.33 16.30 -18.12
N VAL A 114 0.87 15.47 -17.17
CA VAL A 114 1.69 14.58 -16.34
C VAL A 114 1.09 13.19 -16.39
N LYS A 115 1.89 12.22 -16.75
CA LYS A 115 1.52 10.81 -16.66
C LYS A 115 2.32 10.16 -15.55
N THR A 116 1.62 9.58 -14.58
CA THR A 116 2.19 9.00 -13.37
C THR A 116 1.94 7.51 -13.36
N LYS A 117 2.96 6.75 -12.99
CA LYS A 117 2.89 5.33 -12.73
C LYS A 117 3.40 5.05 -11.33
N PHE A 118 2.52 4.51 -10.50
CA PHE A 118 2.83 4.09 -9.15
C PHE A 118 2.72 2.58 -9.02
N ARG A 119 3.72 1.96 -8.42
CA ARG A 119 3.73 0.56 -8.01
C ARG A 119 4.43 0.43 -6.68
N ALA A 120 3.88 -0.35 -5.77
CA ALA A 120 4.55 -0.63 -4.51
C ALA A 120 4.18 -2.01 -3.99
N ALA A 121 5.18 -2.69 -3.44
CA ALA A 121 5.05 -3.96 -2.74
C ALA A 121 5.19 -3.71 -1.24
N TYR A 122 4.31 -4.34 -0.46
CA TYR A 122 4.25 -4.18 0.99
C TYR A 122 4.25 -5.53 1.68
N PHE A 123 4.95 -5.56 2.81
CA PHE A 123 4.81 -6.57 3.84
C PHE A 123 4.03 -5.98 4.99
N SER A 124 2.90 -6.58 5.33
CA SER A 124 1.94 -6.04 6.29
C SER A 124 1.67 -7.03 7.42
N ILE A 125 1.51 -6.51 8.63
CA ILE A 125 1.19 -7.29 9.82
C ILE A 125 -0.13 -6.75 10.39
N PRO A 126 -1.28 -7.38 10.07
CA PRO A 126 -2.56 -7.05 10.69
C PRO A 126 -2.70 -7.71 12.07
N VAL A 127 -3.31 -6.97 13.01
CA VAL A 127 -3.73 -7.43 14.32
C VAL A 127 -5.21 -7.12 14.48
N LEU A 128 -6.05 -8.15 14.42
CA LEU A 128 -7.49 -7.97 14.29
C LEU A 128 -8.25 -8.57 15.47
N ALA A 129 -9.23 -7.85 15.98
CA ALA A 129 -10.31 -8.43 16.76
C ALA A 129 -11.25 -9.17 15.82
N THR A 130 -11.55 -10.42 16.12
CA THR A 130 -12.35 -11.29 15.26
C THR A 130 -13.60 -11.73 16.01
N TYR A 131 -14.75 -11.56 15.38
CA TYR A 131 -16.04 -11.96 15.90
C TYR A 131 -16.75 -12.91 14.94
N GLN A 132 -17.14 -14.08 15.45
CA GLN A 132 -17.91 -15.08 14.71
C GLN A 132 -19.40 -14.81 14.90
N LEU A 133 -20.04 -14.20 13.90
CA LEU A 133 -21.46 -13.89 13.96
C LEU A 133 -22.32 -15.15 13.73
N SER A 134 -21.88 -16.01 12.82
CA SER A 134 -22.52 -17.31 12.54
C SER A 134 -21.49 -18.28 11.98
N ASN A 135 -21.88 -19.54 11.76
CA ASN A 135 -20.97 -20.54 11.16
C ASN A 135 -20.46 -20.15 9.75
N ARG A 136 -21.08 -19.15 9.12
CA ARG A 136 -20.74 -18.70 7.76
C ARG A 136 -20.21 -17.27 7.69
N VAL A 137 -20.39 -16.48 8.75
CA VAL A 137 -20.02 -15.05 8.75
C VAL A 137 -19.08 -14.76 9.90
N ARG A 138 -17.90 -14.26 9.54
CA ARG A 138 -16.87 -13.78 10.45
C ARG A 138 -16.56 -12.32 10.15
N LEU A 139 -16.51 -11.51 11.17
CA LEU A 139 -16.11 -10.11 11.10
C LEU A 139 -14.75 -9.96 11.77
N SER A 140 -13.86 -9.24 11.12
CA SER A 140 -12.54 -8.94 11.67
C SER A 140 -12.22 -7.47 11.42
N ALA A 141 -11.76 -6.77 12.45
CA ALA A 141 -11.35 -5.38 12.34
C ALA A 141 -10.18 -5.09 13.29
N GLY A 142 -9.30 -4.20 12.88
CA GLY A 142 -8.17 -3.80 13.70
C GLY A 142 -7.07 -3.07 12.94
N PRO A 143 -6.02 -2.65 13.66
CA PRO A 143 -4.90 -1.98 13.05
C PRO A 143 -4.01 -2.93 12.25
N TYR A 144 -3.28 -2.35 11.32
CA TYR A 144 -2.15 -3.00 10.65
C TYR A 144 -0.97 -2.05 10.50
N ILE A 145 0.20 -2.62 10.41
CA ILE A 145 1.43 -1.93 10.04
C ILE A 145 1.97 -2.54 8.75
N SER A 146 2.54 -1.71 7.89
CA SER A 146 3.07 -2.14 6.59
C SER A 146 4.43 -1.54 6.33
N PHE A 147 5.32 -2.35 5.80
CA PHE A 147 6.65 -1.97 5.38
C PHE A 147 6.74 -2.09 3.86
N LYS A 148 7.18 -1.03 3.20
CA LYS A 148 7.46 -1.04 1.76
C LYS A 148 8.68 -1.93 1.51
N THR A 149 8.55 -2.95 0.69
CA THR A 149 9.66 -3.81 0.27
C THR A 149 10.23 -3.39 -1.07
N ASN A 150 9.38 -2.87 -1.95
CA ASN A 150 9.75 -2.26 -3.22
C ASN A 150 8.76 -1.18 -3.58
N GLY A 151 9.16 -0.21 -4.41
CA GLY A 151 8.24 0.82 -4.88
C GLY A 151 8.85 1.67 -5.97
N ASP A 152 8.04 1.92 -7.00
CA ASP A 152 8.36 2.79 -8.12
C ASP A 152 7.29 3.88 -8.21
N PHE A 153 7.72 5.12 -8.27
CA PHE A 153 6.88 6.29 -8.54
C PHE A 153 7.55 7.13 -9.61
N ASN A 154 7.21 6.84 -10.85
CA ASN A 154 7.81 7.47 -12.01
C ASN A 154 6.76 7.87 -13.04
N GLY A 155 7.17 8.59 -14.03
CA GLY A 155 6.32 9.00 -15.11
C GLY A 155 7.04 9.91 -16.10
N TYR A 156 6.25 10.63 -16.87
CA TYR A 156 6.75 11.64 -17.78
C TYR A 156 5.79 12.83 -17.90
N VAL A 157 6.38 13.95 -18.27
CA VAL A 157 5.66 15.20 -18.55
C VAL A 157 5.62 15.42 -20.06
N SER A 158 4.53 16.01 -20.55
CA SER A 158 4.34 16.32 -21.97
C SER A 158 3.41 17.53 -22.14
N GLU A 159 3.37 18.08 -23.35
CA GLU A 159 2.47 19.17 -23.75
C GLU A 159 2.44 20.31 -22.72
N GLY A 160 3.61 20.87 -22.42
CA GLY A 160 3.72 21.90 -21.43
C GLY A 160 5.07 22.60 -21.38
N TYR A 161 5.35 23.23 -20.25
CA TYR A 161 6.61 23.90 -20.00
C TYR A 161 7.03 23.82 -18.54
N LEU A 162 8.33 23.78 -18.32
CA LEU A 162 8.97 23.96 -17.03
C LEU A 162 9.47 25.39 -16.90
N ARG A 163 9.17 26.06 -15.79
CA ARG A 163 9.82 27.31 -15.38
C ARG A 163 10.88 27.00 -14.34
N LYS A 164 12.12 27.37 -14.62
CA LYS A 164 13.25 27.16 -13.70
C LYS A 164 13.11 28.07 -12.49
N GLU A 165 13.43 27.52 -11.32
CA GLU A 165 13.53 28.18 -10.03
C GLU A 165 12.22 28.74 -9.47
N ASP A 166 11.53 29.61 -10.20
CA ASP A 166 10.29 30.25 -9.75
C ASP A 166 9.21 30.31 -10.84
N PRO A 167 7.94 30.65 -10.49
CA PRO A 167 6.84 30.72 -11.46
C PRO A 167 7.02 31.74 -12.58
N THR A 168 8.00 32.65 -12.48
CA THR A 168 8.30 33.69 -13.47
C THR A 168 9.60 33.44 -14.22
N GLY A 169 10.34 32.37 -13.87
CA GLY A 169 11.64 32.00 -14.44
C GLY A 169 11.61 31.61 -15.91
N THR A 170 12.79 31.33 -16.42
CA THR A 170 12.99 30.94 -17.83
C THR A 170 12.17 29.68 -18.17
N LYS A 171 11.44 29.73 -19.27
CA LYS A 171 10.65 28.61 -19.78
C LYS A 171 11.51 27.63 -20.57
N VAL A 172 11.31 26.32 -20.29
CA VAL A 172 11.74 25.23 -21.14
C VAL A 172 10.48 24.52 -21.62
N GLU A 173 10.23 24.49 -22.93
CA GLU A 173 9.00 23.94 -23.51
C GLU A 173 9.19 22.49 -23.94
N PHE A 174 8.13 21.71 -23.73
CA PHE A 174 8.03 20.31 -24.09
C PHE A 174 6.72 20.10 -24.86
N THR A 175 6.82 19.97 -26.16
CA THR A 175 5.68 19.86 -27.10
C THR A 175 5.88 18.74 -28.07
N GLY A 176 4.81 18.13 -28.57
CA GLY A 176 4.83 17.01 -29.48
C GLY A 176 5.49 15.77 -28.87
N ASP A 177 6.44 15.18 -29.57
CA ASP A 177 7.15 13.99 -29.09
C ASP A 177 8.20 14.26 -27.98
N ASN A 178 8.41 15.53 -27.64
CA ASN A 178 9.38 15.92 -26.63
C ASN A 178 8.78 15.75 -25.23
N THR A 179 9.17 14.67 -24.56
CA THR A 179 8.75 14.33 -23.19
C THR A 179 9.95 14.26 -22.27
N ALA A 180 9.76 14.55 -20.99
CA ALA A 180 10.80 14.39 -19.99
C ALA A 180 10.34 13.45 -18.88
N PRO A 181 11.14 12.42 -18.54
CA PRO A 181 10.84 11.54 -17.43
C PRO A 181 11.09 12.22 -16.10
N TYR A 182 10.41 11.72 -15.07
CA TYR A 182 10.67 12.03 -13.67
C TYR A 182 10.61 10.77 -12.82
N ASP A 183 11.29 10.78 -11.68
CA ASP A 183 11.35 9.67 -10.76
C ASP A 183 11.37 10.17 -9.32
N PHE A 184 10.35 9.79 -8.54
CA PHE A 184 10.19 10.05 -7.11
C PHE A 184 10.11 8.75 -6.30
N SER A 185 10.68 7.68 -6.81
CA SER A 185 10.64 6.35 -6.15
C SER A 185 11.27 6.38 -4.76
N ASP A 186 12.31 7.19 -4.59
CA ASP A 186 13.03 7.36 -3.33
C ASP A 186 12.21 8.12 -2.27
N ASP A 187 11.26 8.96 -2.69
CA ASP A 187 10.40 9.75 -1.79
C ASP A 187 9.23 8.95 -1.21
N LEU A 188 9.03 7.71 -1.67
CA LEU A 188 7.97 6.86 -1.17
C LEU A 188 8.21 6.44 0.27
N ARG A 189 7.23 6.68 1.14
CA ARG A 189 7.30 6.29 2.55
C ARG A 189 7.54 4.80 2.72
N SER A 190 8.52 4.44 3.54
CA SER A 190 8.89 3.05 3.83
C SER A 190 7.93 2.39 4.82
N PHE A 191 7.21 3.17 5.61
CA PHE A 191 6.33 2.69 6.66
C PHE A 191 4.93 3.29 6.52
N GLN A 192 3.91 2.46 6.70
CA GLN A 192 2.50 2.84 6.73
C GLN A 192 1.78 2.14 7.87
N TRP A 193 0.72 2.72 8.35
CA TRP A 193 -0.20 2.10 9.28
C TRP A 193 -1.63 2.49 8.94
N GLY A 194 -2.57 1.69 9.38
CA GLY A 194 -3.98 1.95 9.13
C GLY A 194 -4.88 1.00 9.91
N VAL A 195 -6.15 1.05 9.58
CA VAL A 195 -7.19 0.18 10.13
C VAL A 195 -7.91 -0.52 8.98
N GLN A 196 -8.25 -1.75 9.17
CA GLN A 196 -8.99 -2.55 8.20
C GLN A 196 -10.14 -3.29 8.87
#